data_5354f3ba75a1658db8e4fe717c241ea9
#
_entry.id   5354f3ba75a1658db8e4fe717c241ea9
#
_cell.length_a   1.000
_cell.length_b   1.000
_cell.length_c   1.000
_cell.angle_alpha   90.00
_cell.angle_beta   90.00
_cell.angle_gamma   90.00
#
_symmetry.space_group_name_H-M   'P 1'
#
loop_
_entity.id
_entity.type
_entity.pdbx_description
1 polymer ?
#
loop_
_entity_poly.entity_id
_entity_poly.type
_entity_poly.pdbx_seq_one_letter_code
_entity_poly.pdbx_strand_id
1 'polypeptide(L)'
;MNERMNLNRAEPAIYRAMAVADERVDAFALDARLKELIRVRVSQINGCGYCINTHTRDALKIGETTQRLFALSAWWETPFFTDEERAVLRLAEQVTNISQGGVSDEVFNETLAALGQTRLAQAIFTAITINSWNRIAVSMHMVAETDLD
;
A
#
# COMPACT_ATOMS: atom_id res chain seq x y z
N MET A 1 19.51 3.96 -12.22
CA MET A 1 18.42 4.94 -12.56
C MET A 1 18.69 6.21 -11.79
N ASN A 2 18.55 7.39 -12.37
CA ASN A 2 18.81 8.65 -11.67
C ASN A 2 17.49 9.31 -11.30
N GLU A 3 17.41 9.89 -10.10
CA GLU A 3 16.28 10.72 -9.67
C GLU A 3 16.11 11.92 -10.63
N ARG A 4 14.87 12.16 -11.08
CA ARG A 4 14.57 13.31 -11.97
C ARG A 4 14.46 14.62 -11.19
N MET A 5 13.82 14.54 -10.03
CA MET A 5 13.57 15.72 -9.18
C MET A 5 13.29 15.27 -7.75
N ASN A 6 13.80 15.98 -6.79
CA ASN A 6 13.50 15.77 -5.37
C ASN A 6 12.30 16.63 -4.96
N LEU A 7 11.18 15.99 -4.63
CA LEU A 7 9.94 16.69 -4.26
C LEU A 7 10.12 17.60 -3.05
N ASN A 8 10.80 17.10 -2.02
CA ASN A 8 10.97 17.87 -0.78
C ASN A 8 11.81 19.15 -0.98
N ARG A 9 12.74 19.14 -1.95
CA ARG A 9 13.51 20.33 -2.33
C ARG A 9 12.72 21.26 -3.23
N ALA A 10 11.95 20.71 -4.17
CA ALA A 10 11.20 21.50 -5.15
C ALA A 10 9.97 22.18 -4.53
N GLU A 11 9.21 21.46 -3.71
CA GLU A 11 7.99 21.95 -3.06
C GLU A 11 7.78 21.24 -1.71
N PRO A 12 8.42 21.74 -0.64
CA PRO A 12 8.33 21.12 0.68
C PRO A 12 6.91 21.05 1.24
N ALA A 13 6.01 21.93 0.81
CA ALA A 13 4.63 21.94 1.30
C ALA A 13 3.85 20.71 0.82
N ILE A 14 4.06 20.28 -0.43
CA ILE A 14 3.45 19.06 -0.97
C ILE A 14 3.98 17.83 -0.20
N TYR A 15 5.30 17.75 -0.01
CA TYR A 15 5.90 16.65 0.72
C TYR A 15 5.33 16.53 2.14
N ARG A 16 5.23 17.67 2.86
CA ARG A 16 4.65 17.70 4.22
C ARG A 16 3.19 17.27 4.24
N ALA A 17 2.38 17.69 3.27
CA ALA A 17 0.97 17.27 3.19
C ALA A 17 0.85 15.76 3.05
N MET A 18 1.71 15.14 2.23
CA MET A 18 1.75 13.68 2.08
C MET A 18 2.26 12.97 3.35
N ALA A 19 3.28 13.53 4.02
CA ALA A 19 3.78 12.98 5.28
C ALA A 19 2.71 13.00 6.38
N VAL A 20 1.91 14.07 6.49
CA VAL A 20 0.77 14.15 7.43
C VAL A 20 -0.27 13.07 7.12
N ALA A 21 -0.54 12.79 5.85
CA ALA A 21 -1.47 11.72 5.47
C ALA A 21 -0.93 10.34 5.90
N ASP A 22 0.38 10.10 5.75
CA ASP A 22 1.03 8.85 6.19
C ASP A 22 1.01 8.70 7.72
N GLU A 23 1.34 9.76 8.47
CA GLU A 23 1.24 9.77 9.94
C GLU A 23 -0.18 9.44 10.41
N ARG A 24 -1.18 9.91 9.68
CA ARG A 24 -2.58 9.57 9.98
C ARG A 24 -2.87 8.09 9.73
N VAL A 25 -2.36 7.50 8.65
CA VAL A 25 -2.48 6.07 8.38
C VAL A 25 -1.80 5.24 9.48
N ASP A 26 -0.61 5.65 9.92
CA ASP A 26 0.11 4.93 10.97
C ASP A 26 -0.64 4.93 12.31
N ALA A 27 -1.36 6.02 12.60
CA ALA A 27 -2.19 6.16 13.80
C ALA A 27 -3.54 5.39 13.75
N PHE A 28 -3.93 4.78 12.63
CA PHE A 28 -5.15 4.01 12.52
C PHE A 28 -5.14 2.74 13.37
N ALA A 29 -6.33 2.36 13.86
CA ALA A 29 -6.54 1.10 14.57
C ALA A 29 -6.49 -0.15 13.68
N LEU A 30 -6.44 0.02 12.36
CA LEU A 30 -6.22 -1.07 11.42
C LEU A 30 -4.88 -1.77 11.73
N ASP A 31 -4.87 -3.09 11.72
CA ASP A 31 -3.68 -3.88 12.03
C ASP A 31 -2.45 -3.44 11.22
N ALA A 32 -1.30 -3.35 11.87
CA ALA A 32 -0.08 -2.81 11.25
C ALA A 32 0.40 -3.67 10.08
N ARG A 33 0.33 -5.02 10.18
CA ARG A 33 0.70 -5.91 9.08
C ARG A 33 -0.27 -5.77 7.91
N LEU A 34 -1.56 -5.62 8.20
CA LEU A 34 -2.57 -5.42 7.16
C LEU A 34 -2.35 -4.11 6.40
N LYS A 35 -1.96 -3.02 7.10
CA LYS A 35 -1.55 -1.76 6.44
C LYS A 35 -0.37 -1.97 5.49
N GLU A 36 0.65 -2.71 5.92
CA GLU A 36 1.82 -2.98 5.08
C GLU A 36 1.49 -3.91 3.90
N LEU A 37 0.61 -4.91 4.07
CA LEU A 37 0.13 -5.75 2.95
C LEU A 37 -0.58 -4.90 1.88
N ILE A 38 -1.42 -3.94 2.28
CA ILE A 38 -2.05 -2.99 1.36
C ILE A 38 -0.98 -2.17 0.64
N ARG A 39 -0.03 -1.57 1.38
CA ARG A 39 1.02 -0.71 0.83
C ARG A 39 1.90 -1.46 -0.18
N VAL A 40 2.33 -2.68 0.15
CA VAL A 40 3.14 -3.51 -0.75
C VAL A 40 2.35 -3.92 -1.98
N ARG A 41 1.11 -4.43 -1.81
CA ARG A 41 0.29 -4.89 -2.94
C ARG A 41 -0.02 -3.78 -3.93
N VAL A 42 -0.47 -2.64 -3.44
CA VAL A 42 -0.72 -1.45 -4.28
C VAL A 42 0.55 -1.01 -5.02
N SER A 43 1.69 -1.03 -4.34
CA SER A 43 2.97 -0.67 -4.94
C SER A 43 3.43 -1.67 -6.01
N GLN A 44 3.12 -2.97 -5.86
CA GLN A 44 3.35 -3.98 -6.89
C GLN A 44 2.50 -3.69 -8.14
N ILE A 45 1.22 -3.37 -7.98
CA ILE A 45 0.30 -3.04 -9.09
C ILE A 45 0.79 -1.81 -9.85
N ASN A 46 1.22 -0.77 -9.14
CA ASN A 46 1.70 0.49 -9.72
C ASN A 46 3.16 0.44 -10.20
N GLY A 47 3.89 -0.64 -9.96
CA GLY A 47 5.30 -0.79 -10.34
C GLY A 47 6.25 0.18 -9.63
N CYS A 48 5.96 0.55 -8.37
CA CYS A 48 6.78 1.45 -7.59
C CYS A 48 7.89 0.69 -6.84
N GLY A 49 9.06 0.54 -7.45
CA GLY A 49 10.20 -0.16 -6.83
C GLY A 49 10.66 0.47 -5.52
N TYR A 50 10.69 1.80 -5.42
CA TYR A 50 10.98 2.52 -4.18
C TYR A 50 10.02 2.13 -3.05
N CYS A 51 8.72 2.18 -3.33
CA CYS A 51 7.70 1.89 -2.33
C CYS A 51 7.67 0.41 -1.93
N ILE A 52 7.86 -0.51 -2.90
CA ILE A 52 7.99 -1.94 -2.61
C ILE A 52 9.16 -2.17 -1.64
N ASN A 53 10.34 -1.61 -1.93
CA ASN A 53 11.51 -1.76 -1.08
C ASN A 53 11.25 -1.23 0.34
N THR A 54 10.68 -0.04 0.47
CA THR A 54 10.37 0.58 1.76
C THR A 54 9.42 -0.28 2.57
N HIS A 55 8.25 -0.61 2.01
CA HIS A 55 7.17 -1.26 2.75
C HIS A 55 7.40 -2.76 2.98
N THR A 56 8.17 -3.45 2.14
CA THR A 56 8.60 -4.82 2.45
C THR A 56 9.57 -4.85 3.63
N ARG A 57 10.50 -3.89 3.72
CA ARG A 57 11.41 -3.77 4.88
C ARG A 57 10.65 -3.45 6.16
N ASP A 58 9.67 -2.54 6.09
CA ASP A 58 8.86 -2.18 7.26
C ASP A 58 7.93 -3.33 7.69
N ALA A 59 7.33 -4.05 6.75
CA ALA A 59 6.57 -5.27 7.03
C ALA A 59 7.40 -6.32 7.76
N LEU A 60 8.64 -6.58 7.33
CA LEU A 60 9.54 -7.52 7.98
C LEU A 60 9.89 -7.10 9.42
N LYS A 61 10.09 -5.80 9.70
CA LYS A 61 10.37 -5.28 11.04
C LYS A 61 9.24 -5.55 12.03
N ILE A 62 7.99 -5.62 11.55
CA ILE A 62 6.81 -5.89 12.38
C ILE A 62 6.37 -7.35 12.36
N GLY A 63 7.22 -8.25 11.85
CA GLY A 63 7.03 -9.69 11.92
C GLY A 63 6.26 -10.32 10.77
N GLU A 64 6.15 -9.64 9.62
CA GLU A 64 5.72 -10.27 8.37
C GLU A 64 6.83 -11.21 7.85
N THR A 65 6.49 -12.13 6.97
CA THR A 65 7.44 -13.12 6.45
C THR A 65 7.77 -12.90 4.97
N THR A 66 9.00 -13.23 4.61
CA THR A 66 9.44 -13.18 3.19
C THR A 66 8.60 -14.08 2.30
N GLN A 67 8.16 -15.25 2.80
CA GLN A 67 7.30 -16.16 2.06
C GLN A 67 5.97 -15.49 1.66
N ARG A 68 5.32 -14.83 2.60
CA ARG A 68 4.05 -14.13 2.33
C ARG A 68 4.27 -12.92 1.41
N LEU A 69 5.33 -12.14 1.63
CA LEU A 69 5.65 -10.99 0.78
C LEU A 69 5.97 -11.40 -0.67
N PHE A 70 6.69 -12.51 -0.88
CA PHE A 70 6.95 -13.03 -2.23
C PHE A 70 5.69 -13.55 -2.91
N ALA A 71 4.78 -14.16 -2.16
CA ALA A 71 3.50 -14.68 -2.67
C ALA A 71 2.42 -13.58 -2.85
N LEU A 72 2.63 -12.38 -2.32
CA LEU A 72 1.61 -11.33 -2.28
C LEU A 72 1.14 -10.89 -3.68
N SER A 73 1.99 -10.99 -4.70
CA SER A 73 1.61 -10.70 -6.08
C SER A 73 0.59 -11.69 -6.68
N ALA A 74 0.47 -12.88 -6.08
CA ALA A 74 -0.45 -13.95 -6.44
C ALA A 74 -1.17 -14.50 -5.19
N TRP A 75 -1.53 -13.62 -4.26
CA TRP A 75 -2.08 -13.95 -2.94
C TRP A 75 -3.31 -14.88 -3.03
N TRP A 76 -4.12 -14.76 -4.07
CA TRP A 76 -5.32 -15.57 -4.29
C TRP A 76 -5.03 -17.05 -4.57
N GLU A 77 -3.83 -17.39 -5.06
CA GLU A 77 -3.39 -18.75 -5.37
C GLU A 77 -2.75 -19.48 -4.17
N THR A 78 -2.63 -18.82 -3.01
CA THR A 78 -1.90 -19.35 -1.86
C THR A 78 -2.80 -19.43 -0.62
N PRO A 79 -2.57 -20.38 0.31
CA PRO A 79 -3.32 -20.47 1.57
C PRO A 79 -2.77 -19.55 2.67
N PHE A 80 -1.87 -18.59 2.35
CA PHE A 80 -1.11 -17.85 3.35
C PHE A 80 -1.84 -16.66 3.96
N PHE A 81 -2.96 -16.27 3.37
CA PHE A 81 -3.71 -15.07 3.76
C PHE A 81 -5.07 -15.44 4.35
N THR A 82 -5.44 -14.81 5.46
CA THR A 82 -6.73 -14.97 6.11
C THR A 82 -7.86 -14.42 5.25
N ASP A 83 -9.11 -14.75 5.55
CA ASP A 83 -10.27 -14.23 4.84
C ASP A 83 -10.37 -12.71 4.95
N GLU A 84 -10.04 -12.13 6.13
CA GLU A 84 -9.97 -10.68 6.34
C GLU A 84 -8.91 -10.04 5.43
N GLU A 85 -7.71 -10.60 5.37
CA GLU A 85 -6.64 -10.11 4.50
C GLU A 85 -7.00 -10.22 3.01
N ARG A 86 -7.64 -11.31 2.62
CA ARG A 86 -8.12 -11.53 1.24
C ARG A 86 -9.16 -10.50 0.81
N ALA A 87 -10.13 -10.20 1.68
CA ALA A 87 -11.14 -9.17 1.42
C ALA A 87 -10.49 -7.79 1.24
N VAL A 88 -9.54 -7.45 2.12
CA VAL A 88 -8.82 -6.17 2.06
C VAL A 88 -7.91 -6.07 0.85
N LEU A 89 -7.23 -7.14 0.45
CA LEU A 89 -6.38 -7.15 -0.75
C LEU A 89 -7.22 -6.96 -2.02
N ARG A 90 -8.39 -7.61 -2.14
CA ARG A 90 -9.34 -7.35 -3.24
C ARG A 90 -9.79 -5.89 -3.28
N LEU A 91 -10.15 -5.34 -2.13
CA LEU A 91 -10.53 -3.92 -2.03
C LEU A 91 -9.40 -3.01 -2.49
N ALA A 92 -8.18 -3.22 -2.00
CA ALA A 92 -7.00 -2.42 -2.35
C ALA A 92 -6.69 -2.48 -3.85
N GLU A 93 -6.86 -3.64 -4.49
CA GLU A 93 -6.71 -3.80 -5.94
C GLU A 93 -7.75 -3.00 -6.71
N GLN A 94 -9.03 -3.04 -6.32
CA GLN A 94 -10.09 -2.28 -6.98
C GLN A 94 -9.97 -0.77 -6.75
N VAL A 95 -9.59 -0.33 -5.56
CA VAL A 95 -9.27 1.08 -5.29
C VAL A 95 -8.10 1.55 -6.15
N THR A 96 -7.08 0.71 -6.34
CA THR A 96 -5.91 1.06 -7.17
C THR A 96 -6.26 1.14 -8.64
N ASN A 97 -7.05 0.18 -9.13
CA ASN A 97 -7.50 0.10 -10.51
C ASN A 97 -8.89 0.76 -10.71
N ILE A 98 -9.17 1.84 -10.02
CA ILE A 98 -10.51 2.45 -9.95
C ILE A 98 -11.11 2.81 -11.32
N SER A 99 -10.26 3.11 -12.30
CA SER A 99 -10.68 3.39 -13.68
C SER A 99 -11.18 2.16 -14.44
N GLN A 100 -11.00 0.96 -13.91
CA GLN A 100 -11.42 -0.30 -14.53
C GLN A 100 -12.79 -0.80 -14.04
N GLY A 101 -13.62 0.07 -13.49
CA GLY A 101 -14.98 -0.26 -13.05
C GLY A 101 -15.30 0.11 -11.62
N GLY A 102 -14.37 0.73 -10.92
CA GLY A 102 -14.57 1.15 -9.51
C GLY A 102 -14.46 -0.02 -8.52
N VAL A 103 -15.01 0.19 -7.33
CA VAL A 103 -15.14 -0.84 -6.30
C VAL A 103 -16.52 -1.45 -6.42
N SER A 104 -16.59 -2.78 -6.63
CA SER A 104 -17.87 -3.48 -6.74
C SER A 104 -18.58 -3.58 -5.38
N ASP A 105 -19.92 -3.62 -5.40
CA ASP A 105 -20.71 -3.81 -4.18
C ASP A 105 -20.36 -5.12 -3.45
N GLU A 106 -20.01 -6.15 -4.19
CA GLU A 106 -19.57 -7.44 -3.63
C GLU A 106 -18.33 -7.26 -2.75
N VAL A 107 -17.26 -6.68 -3.30
CA VAL A 107 -15.99 -6.48 -2.60
C VAL A 107 -16.16 -5.47 -1.45
N PHE A 108 -16.94 -4.42 -1.67
CA PHE A 108 -17.24 -3.45 -0.62
C PHE A 108 -17.95 -4.10 0.57
N ASN A 109 -19.02 -4.86 0.31
CA ASN A 109 -19.85 -5.49 1.36
C ASN A 109 -19.09 -6.63 2.06
N GLU A 110 -18.29 -7.42 1.35
CA GLU A 110 -17.42 -8.44 1.94
C GLU A 110 -16.42 -7.80 2.92
N THR A 111 -15.75 -6.74 2.48
CA THR A 111 -14.76 -6.05 3.33
C THR A 111 -15.44 -5.33 4.50
N LEU A 112 -16.63 -4.75 4.28
CA LEU A 112 -17.44 -4.14 5.35
C LEU A 112 -17.83 -5.17 6.42
N ALA A 113 -18.22 -6.37 6.02
CA ALA A 113 -18.55 -7.46 6.94
C ALA A 113 -17.33 -7.92 7.75
N ALA A 114 -16.16 -7.99 7.12
CA ALA A 114 -14.91 -8.41 7.77
C ALA A 114 -14.35 -7.34 8.74
N LEU A 115 -14.38 -6.07 8.35
CA LEU A 115 -13.70 -4.99 9.08
C LEU A 115 -14.62 -4.11 9.92
N GLY A 116 -15.88 -3.97 9.54
CA GLY A 116 -16.75 -2.89 9.99
C GLY A 116 -16.39 -1.53 9.37
N GLN A 117 -17.28 -0.54 9.52
CA GLN A 117 -17.19 0.73 8.81
C GLN A 117 -15.88 1.49 9.05
N THR A 118 -15.44 1.56 10.30
CA THR A 118 -14.25 2.35 10.65
C THR A 118 -12.98 1.77 10.01
N ARG A 119 -12.73 0.46 10.16
CA ARG A 119 -11.53 -0.16 9.58
C ARG A 119 -11.60 -0.25 8.05
N LEU A 120 -12.80 -0.38 7.47
CA LEU A 120 -12.99 -0.29 6.02
C LEU A 120 -12.56 1.09 5.50
N ALA A 121 -13.02 2.19 6.12
CA ALA A 121 -12.60 3.53 5.74
C ALA A 121 -11.08 3.73 5.89
N GLN A 122 -10.48 3.18 6.93
CA GLN A 122 -9.03 3.20 7.16
C GLN A 122 -8.26 2.41 6.07
N ALA A 123 -8.76 1.24 5.65
CA ALA A 123 -8.16 0.44 4.57
C ALA A 123 -8.22 1.18 3.22
N ILE A 124 -9.37 1.79 2.89
CA ILE A 124 -9.52 2.63 1.68
C ILE A 124 -8.54 3.80 1.72
N PHE A 125 -8.45 4.52 2.85
CA PHE A 125 -7.54 5.67 2.95
C PHE A 125 -6.07 5.24 2.89
N THR A 126 -5.70 4.09 3.46
CA THR A 126 -4.36 3.51 3.32
C THR A 126 -4.03 3.24 1.86
N ALA A 127 -4.94 2.62 1.11
CA ALA A 127 -4.75 2.38 -0.32
C ALA A 127 -4.63 3.70 -1.12
N ILE A 128 -5.42 4.73 -0.81
CA ILE A 128 -5.35 6.05 -1.45
C ILE A 128 -3.99 6.71 -1.18
N THR A 129 -3.53 6.70 0.06
CA THR A 129 -2.26 7.34 0.45
C THR A 129 -1.07 6.70 -0.26
N ILE A 130 -0.98 5.39 -0.26
CA ILE A 130 0.11 4.70 -0.97
C ILE A 130 0.02 4.86 -2.49
N ASN A 131 -1.18 4.88 -3.08
CA ASN A 131 -1.38 5.21 -4.50
C ASN A 131 -0.82 6.60 -4.84
N SER A 132 -0.99 7.59 -3.97
CA SER A 132 -0.46 8.94 -4.15
C SER A 132 1.07 8.94 -4.09
N TRP A 133 1.67 8.26 -3.11
CA TRP A 133 3.12 8.09 -3.03
C TRP A 133 3.71 7.35 -4.22
N ASN A 134 3.05 6.29 -4.70
CA ASN A 134 3.51 5.56 -5.89
C ASN A 134 3.58 6.48 -7.11
N ARG A 135 2.57 7.36 -7.31
CA ARG A 135 2.56 8.32 -8.42
C ARG A 135 3.68 9.34 -8.30
N ILE A 136 3.93 9.83 -7.11
CA ILE A 136 5.08 10.74 -6.85
C ILE A 136 6.39 10.00 -7.15
N ALA A 137 6.62 8.85 -6.52
CA ALA A 137 7.88 8.12 -6.60
C ALA A 137 8.21 7.66 -8.02
N VAL A 138 7.24 7.11 -8.75
CA VAL A 138 7.42 6.66 -10.13
C VAL A 138 7.66 7.84 -11.06
N SER A 139 6.88 8.94 -10.92
CA SER A 139 7.04 10.12 -11.76
C SER A 139 8.40 10.81 -11.58
N MET A 140 8.93 10.82 -10.37
CA MET A 140 10.19 11.47 -10.02
C MET A 140 11.40 10.57 -10.10
N HIS A 141 11.20 9.27 -10.37
CA HIS A 141 12.23 8.24 -10.34
C HIS A 141 12.97 8.22 -8.99
N MET A 142 12.22 8.18 -7.90
CA MET A 142 12.82 8.03 -6.58
C MET A 142 13.62 6.72 -6.53
N VAL A 143 14.86 6.82 -6.03
CA VAL A 143 15.78 5.68 -5.99
C VAL A 143 15.64 4.97 -4.65
N ALA A 144 15.38 3.67 -4.71
CA ALA A 144 15.35 2.83 -3.51
C ALA A 144 16.76 2.73 -2.89
N GLU A 145 16.82 2.73 -1.56
CA GLU A 145 18.04 2.40 -0.85
C GLU A 145 18.46 0.96 -1.15
N THR A 146 19.76 0.73 -1.27
CA THR A 146 20.32 -0.59 -1.48
C THR A 146 21.21 -0.98 -0.30
N ASP A 147 21.10 -2.25 0.12
CA ASP A 147 22.00 -2.89 1.04
C ASP A 147 23.02 -3.77 0.27
N LEU A 148 23.05 -3.65 -1.06
CA LEU A 148 24.00 -4.34 -1.93
C LEU A 148 25.30 -3.54 -1.96
N ASP A 149 26.31 -4.00 -1.24
CA ASP A 149 27.70 -3.55 -1.30
C ASP A 149 28.46 -4.26 -2.45
#